data_b0f5c2c8c886f9c9d11f4d956935ae15
#
_entry.id   b0f5c2c8c886f9c9d11f4d956935ae15
#
_cell.length_a   1.000
_cell.length_b   1.000
_cell.length_c   1.000
_cell.angle_alpha   90.00
_cell.angle_beta   90.00
_cell.angle_gamma   90.00
#
_symmetry.space_group_name_H-M   'P 1'
#
loop_
_entity.id
_entity.type
_entity.pdbx_description
1 polymer ?
#
loop_
_entity_poly.entity_id
_entity_poly.type
_entity_poly.pdbx_seq_one_letter_code
_entity_poly.pdbx_strand_id
1 'polypeptide(L)'
;MNEQEEVWIREAQAGNKQSFSRLVEAYQRPVFNLTYRMLGTPEEAEDAAQESFLRAYARLKQYDSSHKFSTWLFSIANHHCIDRLRKRRKTFISIDDNPVLQNLRNEGPEPEENALGLEQAEELQSLLTQLEPEYRTPLILRYWEEYSYEEIAETMDLTVSAVKSRLFRARKQMADLYAAQSSTVPPVSRRDDPELVRRGADEEQRRTPFLWRTAFAV
;
A
#
# COMPACT_ATOMS: atom_id res chain seq x y z
N MET A 1 2.22 -22.35 -1.59
CA MET A 1 1.06 -22.50 -2.48
C MET A 1 0.23 -23.64 -1.92
N ASN A 2 -1.09 -23.50 -1.83
CA ASN A 2 -1.96 -24.55 -1.30
C ASN A 2 -2.32 -25.49 -2.47
N GLU A 3 -2.37 -26.82 -2.25
CA GLU A 3 -2.73 -27.82 -3.27
C GLU A 3 -4.06 -27.48 -3.99
N GLN A 4 -5.01 -26.92 -3.25
CA GLN A 4 -6.30 -26.51 -3.80
C GLN A 4 -6.18 -25.33 -4.77
N GLU A 5 -5.28 -24.40 -4.50
CA GLU A 5 -5.00 -23.26 -5.38
C GLU A 5 -4.39 -23.70 -6.72
N GLU A 6 -3.47 -24.65 -6.67
CA GLU A 6 -2.87 -25.22 -7.89
C GLU A 6 -3.90 -25.92 -8.78
N VAL A 7 -4.90 -26.57 -8.19
CA VAL A 7 -6.02 -27.15 -8.91
C VAL A 7 -6.83 -26.05 -9.59
N TRP A 8 -7.20 -25.01 -8.89
CA TRP A 8 -7.98 -23.91 -9.46
C TRP A 8 -7.24 -23.20 -10.60
N ILE A 9 -5.93 -22.98 -10.45
CA ILE A 9 -5.10 -22.34 -11.49
C ILE A 9 -5.11 -23.22 -12.75
N ARG A 10 -4.85 -24.52 -12.62
CA ARG A 10 -4.78 -25.47 -13.74
C ARG A 10 -6.11 -25.59 -14.47
N GLU A 11 -7.22 -25.68 -13.71
CA GLU A 11 -8.56 -25.71 -14.29
C GLU A 11 -8.92 -24.39 -15.00
N ALA A 12 -8.58 -23.26 -14.40
CA ALA A 12 -8.81 -21.95 -14.98
C ALA A 12 -7.98 -21.74 -16.26
N GLN A 13 -6.73 -22.23 -16.32
CA GLN A 13 -5.91 -22.25 -17.54
C GLN A 13 -6.54 -23.13 -18.64
N ALA A 14 -7.22 -24.19 -18.26
CA ALA A 14 -7.99 -25.04 -19.16
C ALA A 14 -9.34 -24.41 -19.61
N GLY A 15 -9.67 -23.21 -19.09
CA GLY A 15 -10.87 -22.46 -19.47
C GLY A 15 -12.04 -22.56 -18.50
N ASN A 16 -11.87 -23.18 -17.34
CA ASN A 16 -12.91 -23.24 -16.32
C ASN A 16 -13.06 -21.87 -15.61
N LYS A 17 -14.13 -21.16 -15.96
CA LYS A 17 -14.43 -19.83 -15.40
C LYS A 17 -14.73 -19.90 -13.90
N GLN A 18 -15.35 -20.98 -13.40
CA GLN A 18 -15.69 -21.10 -12.01
C GLN A 18 -14.44 -21.24 -11.13
N SER A 19 -13.41 -21.94 -11.61
CA SER A 19 -12.13 -22.05 -10.91
C SER A 19 -11.40 -20.72 -10.88
N PHE A 20 -11.50 -19.89 -11.93
CA PHE A 20 -11.00 -18.51 -11.90
C PHE A 20 -11.78 -17.64 -10.91
N SER A 21 -13.11 -17.78 -10.81
CA SER A 21 -13.91 -17.04 -9.81
C SER A 21 -13.45 -17.35 -8.37
N ARG A 22 -13.07 -18.60 -8.07
CA ARG A 22 -12.51 -18.95 -6.76
C ARG A 22 -11.16 -18.28 -6.48
N LEU A 23 -10.32 -18.14 -7.50
CA LEU A 23 -9.08 -17.35 -7.38
C LEU A 23 -9.40 -15.88 -7.12
N VAL A 24 -10.39 -15.29 -7.80
CA VAL A 24 -10.84 -13.92 -7.53
C VAL A 24 -11.32 -13.79 -6.09
N GLU A 25 -12.18 -14.68 -5.59
CA GLU A 25 -12.68 -14.68 -4.22
C GLU A 25 -11.52 -14.75 -3.19
N ALA A 26 -10.51 -15.59 -3.45
CA ALA A 26 -9.36 -15.74 -2.57
C ALA A 26 -8.46 -14.49 -2.54
N TYR A 27 -8.32 -13.79 -3.67
CA TYR A 27 -7.37 -12.70 -3.83
C TYR A 27 -7.99 -11.29 -3.91
N GLN A 28 -9.33 -11.14 -3.96
CA GLN A 28 -9.97 -9.83 -4.08
C GLN A 28 -9.55 -8.85 -2.98
N ARG A 29 -9.53 -9.31 -1.72
CA ARG A 29 -9.15 -8.47 -0.58
C ARG A 29 -7.66 -8.09 -0.59
N PRO A 30 -6.71 -9.03 -0.75
CA PRO A 30 -5.30 -8.69 -0.91
C PRO A 30 -5.02 -7.73 -2.07
N VAL A 31 -5.61 -7.97 -3.25
CA VAL A 31 -5.42 -7.08 -4.42
C VAL A 31 -6.03 -5.71 -4.17
N PHE A 32 -7.25 -5.63 -3.60
CA PHE A 32 -7.84 -4.36 -3.20
C PHE A 32 -6.96 -3.60 -2.20
N ASN A 33 -6.43 -4.28 -1.18
CA ASN A 33 -5.55 -3.67 -0.19
C ASN A 33 -4.28 -3.08 -0.83
N LEU A 34 -3.65 -3.82 -1.75
CA LEU A 34 -2.51 -3.32 -2.51
C LEU A 34 -2.87 -2.08 -3.32
N THR A 35 -3.95 -2.16 -4.12
CA THR A 35 -4.38 -1.04 -4.99
C THR A 35 -4.80 0.17 -4.19
N TYR A 36 -5.48 0.00 -3.06
CA TYR A 36 -5.87 1.09 -2.16
C TYR A 36 -4.64 1.81 -1.57
N ARG A 37 -3.67 1.06 -1.05
CA ARG A 37 -2.43 1.66 -0.53
C ARG A 37 -1.62 2.37 -1.62
N MET A 38 -1.71 1.88 -2.85
CA MET A 38 -1.04 2.50 -3.99
C MET A 38 -1.73 3.78 -4.48
N LEU A 39 -3.06 3.81 -4.57
CA LEU A 39 -3.82 4.88 -5.24
C LEU A 39 -4.44 5.89 -4.28
N GLY A 40 -4.81 5.47 -3.07
CA GLY A 40 -5.26 6.34 -1.98
C GLY A 40 -6.77 6.49 -1.85
N THR A 41 -7.57 6.15 -2.85
CA THR A 41 -9.04 6.23 -2.78
C THR A 41 -9.68 4.86 -3.02
N PRO A 42 -10.81 4.54 -2.33
CA PRO A 42 -11.49 3.26 -2.50
C PRO A 42 -11.96 3.02 -3.94
N GLU A 43 -12.52 4.05 -4.58
CA GLU A 43 -13.07 3.96 -5.93
C GLU A 43 -11.98 3.62 -6.96
N GLU A 44 -10.84 4.33 -6.90
CA GLU A 44 -9.71 4.03 -7.78
C GLU A 44 -9.10 2.64 -7.49
N ALA A 45 -9.14 2.21 -6.22
CA ALA A 45 -8.63 0.92 -5.80
C ALA A 45 -9.51 -0.23 -6.32
N GLU A 46 -10.83 -0.10 -6.24
CA GLU A 46 -11.78 -1.08 -6.80
C GLU A 46 -11.63 -1.21 -8.30
N ASP A 47 -11.59 -0.11 -9.02
CA ASP A 47 -11.37 -0.09 -10.48
C ASP A 47 -10.04 -0.79 -10.84
N ALA A 48 -8.96 -0.47 -10.11
CA ALA A 48 -7.67 -1.03 -10.37
C ALA A 48 -7.59 -2.53 -10.02
N ALA A 49 -8.28 -2.96 -8.97
CA ALA A 49 -8.39 -4.36 -8.60
C ALA A 49 -9.15 -5.16 -9.67
N GLN A 50 -10.31 -4.66 -10.11
CA GLN A 50 -11.11 -5.29 -11.18
C GLN A 50 -10.30 -5.41 -12.48
N GLU A 51 -9.67 -4.33 -12.92
CA GLU A 51 -8.84 -4.32 -14.13
C GLU A 51 -7.66 -5.30 -14.00
N SER A 52 -7.07 -5.42 -12.80
CA SER A 52 -5.98 -6.38 -12.54
C SER A 52 -6.44 -7.82 -12.73
N PHE A 53 -7.62 -8.18 -12.24
CA PHE A 53 -8.20 -9.51 -12.47
C PHE A 53 -8.56 -9.78 -13.93
N LEU A 54 -9.09 -8.79 -14.65
CA LEU A 54 -9.37 -8.91 -16.08
C LEU A 54 -8.08 -9.17 -16.88
N ARG A 55 -7.00 -8.45 -16.56
CA ARG A 55 -5.68 -8.66 -17.15
C ARG A 55 -5.09 -10.02 -16.79
N ALA A 56 -5.23 -10.41 -15.52
CA ALA A 56 -4.80 -11.74 -15.06
C ALA A 56 -5.54 -12.85 -15.81
N TYR A 57 -6.86 -12.74 -15.96
CA TYR A 57 -7.65 -13.71 -16.73
C TYR A 57 -7.19 -13.81 -18.18
N ALA A 58 -7.00 -12.67 -18.84
CA ALA A 58 -6.56 -12.62 -20.24
C ALA A 58 -5.16 -13.23 -20.45
N ARG A 59 -4.28 -13.17 -19.43
CA ARG A 59 -2.90 -13.66 -19.48
C ARG A 59 -2.70 -14.99 -18.75
N LEU A 60 -3.75 -15.58 -18.19
CA LEU A 60 -3.65 -16.75 -17.31
C LEU A 60 -2.98 -17.94 -17.98
N LYS A 61 -3.18 -18.13 -19.30
CA LYS A 61 -2.52 -19.17 -20.09
C LYS A 61 -0.99 -19.01 -20.18
N GLN A 62 -0.48 -17.81 -19.91
CA GLN A 62 0.95 -17.49 -19.94
C GLN A 62 1.57 -17.55 -18.54
N TYR A 63 0.75 -17.74 -17.51
CA TYR A 63 1.26 -17.87 -16.13
C TYR A 63 2.06 -19.16 -15.99
N ASP A 64 3.28 -19.01 -15.47
CA ASP A 64 4.19 -20.11 -15.17
C ASP A 64 4.05 -20.50 -13.69
N SER A 65 3.65 -21.75 -13.44
CA SER A 65 3.46 -22.30 -12.10
C SER A 65 4.76 -22.49 -11.30
N SER A 66 5.93 -22.25 -11.87
CA SER A 66 7.21 -22.19 -11.14
C SER A 66 7.28 -21.00 -10.16
N HIS A 67 6.44 -19.99 -10.35
CA HIS A 67 6.29 -18.81 -9.52
C HIS A 67 5.01 -18.87 -8.68
N LYS A 68 4.96 -18.13 -7.56
CA LYS A 68 3.72 -18.03 -6.78
C LYS A 68 2.67 -17.24 -7.56
N PHE A 69 1.43 -17.72 -7.57
CA PHE A 69 0.33 -17.03 -8.24
C PHE A 69 0.10 -15.62 -7.68
N SER A 70 0.21 -15.46 -6.35
CA SER A 70 0.12 -14.15 -5.70
C SER A 70 1.17 -13.16 -6.22
N THR A 71 2.43 -13.57 -6.37
CA THR A 71 3.52 -12.73 -6.88
C THR A 71 3.22 -12.27 -8.32
N TRP A 72 2.78 -13.18 -9.17
CA TRP A 72 2.40 -12.87 -10.55
C TRP A 72 1.17 -11.94 -10.62
N LEU A 73 0.12 -12.22 -9.84
CA LEU A 73 -1.08 -11.38 -9.80
C LEU A 73 -0.77 -9.97 -9.27
N PHE A 74 0.03 -9.88 -8.21
CA PHE A 74 0.43 -8.60 -7.64
C PHE A 74 1.36 -7.81 -8.56
N SER A 75 2.17 -8.46 -9.40
CA SER A 75 2.93 -7.77 -10.43
C SER A 75 2.02 -7.07 -11.44
N ILE A 76 0.94 -7.72 -11.85
CA ILE A 76 -0.08 -7.13 -12.75
C ILE A 76 -0.75 -5.91 -12.09
N ALA A 77 -1.19 -6.05 -10.82
CA ALA A 77 -1.83 -4.99 -10.08
C ALA A 77 -0.88 -3.80 -9.85
N ASN A 78 0.36 -4.07 -9.44
CA ASN A 78 1.39 -3.06 -9.24
C ASN A 78 1.69 -2.26 -10.51
N HIS A 79 1.92 -2.93 -11.63
CA HIS A 79 2.16 -2.26 -12.92
C HIS A 79 0.98 -1.39 -13.32
N HIS A 80 -0.26 -1.89 -13.14
CA HIS A 80 -1.45 -1.10 -13.42
C HIS A 80 -1.54 0.17 -12.56
N CYS A 81 -1.30 0.06 -11.25
CA CYS A 81 -1.29 1.21 -10.35
C CYS A 81 -0.20 2.23 -10.72
N ILE A 82 1.03 1.77 -11.02
CA ILE A 82 2.12 2.66 -11.45
C ILE A 82 1.75 3.40 -12.73
N ASP A 83 1.16 2.72 -13.70
CA ASP A 83 0.73 3.35 -14.97
C ASP A 83 -0.37 4.40 -14.75
N ARG A 84 -1.35 4.14 -13.85
CA ARG A 84 -2.37 5.13 -13.46
C ARG A 84 -1.71 6.36 -12.82
N LEU A 85 -0.82 6.17 -11.85
CA LEU A 85 -0.12 7.27 -11.18
C LEU A 85 0.75 8.08 -12.14
N ARG A 86 1.44 7.44 -13.08
CA ARG A 86 2.21 8.11 -14.13
C ARG A 86 1.32 8.95 -15.06
N LYS A 87 0.17 8.44 -15.46
CA LYS A 87 -0.80 9.18 -16.27
C LYS A 87 -1.34 10.39 -15.52
N ARG A 88 -1.73 10.24 -14.25
CA ARG A 88 -2.13 11.36 -13.38
C ARG A 88 -1.07 12.47 -13.37
N ARG A 89 0.17 12.12 -13.07
CA ARG A 89 1.28 13.09 -13.03
C ARG A 89 1.45 13.84 -14.34
N LYS A 90 1.36 13.16 -15.48
CA LYS A 90 1.43 13.80 -16.80
C LYS A 90 0.27 14.77 -17.03
N THR A 91 -0.94 14.41 -16.63
CA THR A 91 -2.12 15.27 -16.77
C THR A 91 -1.99 16.52 -15.88
N PHE A 92 -1.49 16.39 -14.64
CA PHE A 92 -1.26 17.55 -13.76
C PHE A 92 -0.19 18.52 -14.30
N ILE A 93 0.90 18.00 -14.86
CA ILE A 93 1.94 18.85 -15.48
C ILE A 93 1.39 19.60 -16.69
N SER A 94 0.40 19.07 -17.39
CA SER A 94 -0.28 19.71 -18.52
C SER A 94 -1.37 20.72 -18.11
N ILE A 95 -1.78 20.77 -16.83
CA ILE A 95 -2.88 21.60 -16.29
C ILE A 95 -2.34 22.61 -15.26
N ASP A 96 -1.05 22.88 -15.22
CA ASP A 96 -0.38 23.75 -14.21
C ASP A 96 -0.84 25.23 -14.19
N ASP A 97 -2.01 25.53 -14.78
CA ASP A 97 -2.67 26.85 -14.73
C ASP A 97 -3.92 26.89 -13.81
N ASN A 98 -4.23 25.85 -13.00
CA ASN A 98 -5.43 25.91 -12.15
C ASN A 98 -5.26 25.26 -10.75
N PRO A 99 -5.04 26.08 -9.68
CA PRO A 99 -4.75 25.57 -8.32
C PRO A 99 -5.98 25.08 -7.52
N VAL A 100 -7.14 24.84 -8.13
CA VAL A 100 -8.43 24.67 -7.42
C VAL A 100 -8.71 23.22 -6.93
N LEU A 101 -7.88 22.22 -7.27
CA LEU A 101 -8.20 20.81 -6.97
C LEU A 101 -7.35 20.16 -5.86
N GLN A 102 -6.75 20.94 -4.96
CA GLN A 102 -5.89 20.38 -3.90
C GLN A 102 -6.62 19.92 -2.63
N ASN A 103 -7.95 20.07 -2.51
CA ASN A 103 -8.69 19.79 -1.28
C ASN A 103 -9.99 19.00 -1.51
N LEU A 104 -9.91 17.78 -2.01
CA LEU A 104 -10.99 16.82 -1.84
C LEU A 104 -10.61 15.87 -0.68
N ARG A 105 -10.93 16.27 0.55
CA ARG A 105 -11.06 15.36 1.68
C ARG A 105 -12.30 14.51 1.41
N ASN A 106 -12.13 13.23 1.23
CA ASN A 106 -13.23 12.28 1.23
C ASN A 106 -13.70 12.08 2.67
N GLU A 107 -14.87 12.58 2.98
CA GLU A 107 -15.62 12.23 4.19
C GLU A 107 -16.27 10.85 3.96
N GLY A 108 -15.61 9.80 4.48
CA GLY A 108 -16.22 8.47 4.58
C GLY A 108 -16.98 8.34 5.90
N PRO A 109 -18.00 7.45 5.99
CA PRO A 109 -18.78 7.28 7.22
C PRO A 109 -17.93 6.70 8.35
N GLU A 110 -17.94 7.35 9.51
CA GLU A 110 -17.29 6.94 10.75
C GLU A 110 -18.02 5.74 11.39
N PRO A 111 -17.31 4.71 11.81
CA PRO A 111 -17.75 3.77 12.85
C PRO A 111 -17.12 4.15 14.18
N GLU A 112 -17.95 4.45 15.17
CA GLU A 112 -17.61 5.04 16.47
C GLU A 112 -16.72 4.20 17.41
N GLU A 113 -16.41 2.94 17.13
CA GLU A 113 -15.69 2.06 18.08
C GLU A 113 -14.18 1.90 17.86
N ASN A 114 -13.59 2.49 16.80
CA ASN A 114 -12.15 2.36 16.49
C ASN A 114 -11.49 3.69 16.04
N ALA A 115 -11.98 4.83 16.51
CA ALA A 115 -11.54 6.14 16.03
C ALA A 115 -10.00 6.33 16.04
N LEU A 116 -9.31 5.92 17.11
CA LEU A 116 -7.85 6.01 17.20
C LEU A 116 -7.11 5.13 16.18
N GLY A 117 -7.64 3.94 15.89
CA GLY A 117 -7.05 3.03 14.89
C GLY A 117 -7.29 3.50 13.46
N LEU A 118 -8.44 4.11 13.20
CA LEU A 118 -8.80 4.69 11.90
C LEU A 118 -7.96 5.93 11.59
N GLU A 119 -7.84 6.85 12.55
CA GLU A 119 -7.00 8.06 12.41
C GLU A 119 -5.54 7.71 12.08
N GLN A 120 -4.97 6.71 12.77
CA GLN A 120 -3.62 6.23 12.48
C GLN A 120 -3.50 5.56 11.10
N ALA A 121 -4.54 4.84 10.66
CA ALA A 121 -4.56 4.21 9.35
C ALA A 121 -4.66 5.25 8.23
N GLU A 122 -5.45 6.31 8.41
CA GLU A 122 -5.58 7.43 7.48
C GLU A 122 -4.28 8.26 7.42
N GLU A 123 -3.65 8.53 8.56
CA GLU A 123 -2.35 9.20 8.63
C GLU A 123 -1.30 8.41 7.85
N LEU A 124 -1.21 7.10 8.09
CA LEU A 124 -0.28 6.22 7.39
C LEU A 124 -0.57 6.17 5.88
N GLN A 125 -1.85 6.11 5.49
CA GLN A 125 -2.26 6.15 4.08
C GLN A 125 -1.87 7.49 3.43
N SER A 126 -2.07 8.59 4.13
CA SER A 126 -1.65 9.92 3.67
C SER A 126 -0.13 9.99 3.44
N LEU A 127 0.67 9.47 4.37
CA LEU A 127 2.13 9.40 4.22
C LEU A 127 2.54 8.51 3.03
N LEU A 128 1.91 7.35 2.85
CA LEU A 128 2.17 6.46 1.72
C LEU A 128 1.91 7.17 0.38
N THR A 129 0.84 7.95 0.28
CA THR A 129 0.51 8.66 -0.98
C THR A 129 1.50 9.76 -1.35
N GLN A 130 2.27 10.26 -0.39
CA GLN A 130 3.33 11.25 -0.62
C GLN A 130 4.65 10.63 -1.13
N LEU A 131 4.82 9.31 -0.99
CA LEU A 131 5.97 8.62 -1.56
C LEU A 131 5.84 8.47 -3.07
N GLU A 132 6.98 8.51 -3.78
CA GLU A 132 7.02 8.08 -5.18
C GLU A 132 6.59 6.61 -5.29
N PRO A 133 5.82 6.22 -6.34
CA PRO A 133 5.29 4.87 -6.48
C PRO A 133 6.34 3.77 -6.39
N GLU A 134 7.56 4.02 -6.88
CA GLU A 134 8.66 3.06 -6.85
C GLU A 134 9.20 2.77 -5.44
N TYR A 135 8.97 3.65 -4.48
CA TYR A 135 9.31 3.46 -3.07
C TYR A 135 8.12 2.96 -2.26
N ARG A 136 6.90 3.30 -2.67
CA ARG A 136 5.65 2.90 -2.02
C ARG A 136 5.42 1.40 -2.15
N THR A 137 5.53 0.85 -3.37
CA THR A 137 5.29 -0.57 -3.65
C THR A 137 6.09 -1.52 -2.75
N PRO A 138 7.44 -1.43 -2.64
CA PRO A 138 8.18 -2.38 -1.83
C PRO A 138 7.86 -2.29 -0.34
N LEU A 139 7.44 -1.11 0.17
CA LEU A 139 6.95 -0.99 1.55
C LEU A 139 5.66 -1.78 1.74
N ILE A 140 4.69 -1.61 0.84
CA ILE A 140 3.40 -2.32 0.92
C ILE A 140 3.64 -3.82 0.89
N LEU A 141 4.37 -4.33 -0.08
CA LEU A 141 4.65 -5.76 -0.22
C LEU A 141 5.39 -6.32 1.00
N ARG A 142 6.32 -5.56 1.60
CA ARG A 142 7.10 -6.02 2.74
C ARG A 142 6.30 -6.05 4.04
N TYR A 143 5.51 -5.01 4.32
CA TYR A 143 4.92 -4.80 5.65
C TYR A 143 3.45 -5.21 5.77
N TRP A 144 2.73 -5.31 4.66
CA TRP A 144 1.33 -5.76 4.64
C TRP A 144 1.13 -7.13 4.03
N GLU A 145 1.96 -7.47 3.02
CA GLU A 145 1.86 -8.77 2.34
C GLU A 145 2.96 -9.74 2.81
N GLU A 146 3.84 -9.31 3.73
CA GLU A 146 4.93 -10.09 4.34
C GLU A 146 5.88 -10.75 3.33
N TYR A 147 6.02 -10.16 2.14
CA TYR A 147 6.86 -10.69 1.08
C TYR A 147 8.35 -10.66 1.46
N SER A 148 9.09 -11.70 1.07
CA SER A 148 10.55 -11.72 1.09
C SER A 148 11.13 -10.70 0.10
N TYR A 149 12.40 -10.38 0.21
CA TYR A 149 13.06 -9.49 -0.75
C TYR A 149 13.11 -10.09 -2.15
N GLU A 150 13.16 -11.42 -2.25
CA GLU A 150 13.12 -12.18 -3.49
C GLU A 150 11.75 -12.09 -4.16
N GLU A 151 10.68 -12.27 -3.41
CA GLU A 151 9.30 -12.12 -3.91
C GLU A 151 8.99 -10.68 -4.35
N ILE A 152 9.48 -9.68 -3.60
CA ILE A 152 9.37 -8.26 -3.99
C ILE A 152 10.15 -8.00 -5.27
N ALA A 153 11.36 -8.56 -5.40
CA ALA A 153 12.18 -8.41 -6.59
C ALA A 153 11.48 -8.99 -7.82
N GLU A 154 10.88 -10.16 -7.69
CA GLU A 154 10.10 -10.80 -8.72
C GLU A 154 8.84 -9.97 -9.08
N THR A 155 8.05 -9.55 -8.06
CA THR A 155 6.84 -8.74 -8.28
C THR A 155 7.12 -7.44 -9.02
N MET A 156 8.27 -6.82 -8.79
CA MET A 156 8.63 -5.51 -9.32
C MET A 156 9.58 -5.56 -10.53
N ASP A 157 9.97 -6.75 -10.98
CA ASP A 157 11.00 -6.97 -12.01
C ASP A 157 12.32 -6.24 -11.67
N LEU A 158 12.86 -6.53 -10.47
CA LEU A 158 14.05 -5.90 -9.93
C LEU A 158 15.05 -6.93 -9.41
N THR A 159 16.28 -6.48 -9.16
CA THR A 159 17.23 -7.25 -8.35
C THR A 159 16.95 -7.10 -6.86
N VAL A 160 17.29 -8.10 -6.05
CA VAL A 160 17.19 -8.05 -4.59
C VAL A 160 17.97 -6.87 -3.99
N SER A 161 19.12 -6.51 -4.58
CA SER A 161 19.91 -5.34 -4.18
C SER A 161 19.13 -4.03 -4.42
N ALA A 162 18.43 -3.91 -5.55
CA ALA A 162 17.58 -2.75 -5.85
C ALA A 162 16.41 -2.65 -4.88
N VAL A 163 15.77 -3.78 -4.51
CA VAL A 163 14.71 -3.83 -3.50
C VAL A 163 15.21 -3.32 -2.15
N LYS A 164 16.36 -3.83 -1.66
CA LYS A 164 16.97 -3.36 -0.40
C LYS A 164 17.23 -1.85 -0.42
N SER A 165 17.78 -1.33 -1.52
CA SER A 165 18.04 0.10 -1.69
C SER A 165 16.76 0.92 -1.71
N ARG A 166 15.70 0.47 -2.40
CA ARG A 166 14.40 1.15 -2.44
C ARG A 166 13.72 1.13 -1.07
N LEU A 167 13.73 0.02 -0.36
CA LEU A 167 13.18 -0.07 1.00
C LEU A 167 13.90 0.85 1.98
N PHE A 168 15.23 0.94 1.90
CA PHE A 168 16.00 1.87 2.73
C PHE A 168 15.59 3.32 2.47
N ARG A 169 15.53 3.75 1.21
CA ARG A 169 15.12 5.11 0.83
C ARG A 169 13.66 5.39 1.21
N ALA A 170 12.77 4.43 0.97
CA ALA A 170 11.36 4.53 1.32
C ALA A 170 11.15 4.76 2.82
N ARG A 171 11.84 3.97 3.67
CA ARG A 171 11.79 4.14 5.12
C ARG A 171 12.30 5.52 5.55
N LYS A 172 13.41 5.97 4.97
CA LYS A 172 13.96 7.30 5.27
C LYS A 172 12.97 8.41 4.91
N GLN A 173 12.41 8.37 3.69
CA GLN A 173 11.41 9.38 3.26
C GLN A 173 10.16 9.36 4.15
N MET A 174 9.66 8.17 4.53
CA MET A 174 8.53 8.06 5.45
C MET A 174 8.84 8.71 6.80
N ALA A 175 10.03 8.46 7.37
CA ALA A 175 10.45 9.06 8.63
C ALA A 175 10.55 10.59 8.54
N ASP A 176 11.11 11.11 7.45
CA ASP A 176 11.23 12.55 7.20
C ASP A 176 9.82 13.21 7.08
N LEU A 177 8.89 12.58 6.35
CA LEU A 177 7.51 13.04 6.20
C LEU A 177 6.77 13.05 7.55
N TYR A 178 6.89 11.97 8.33
CA TYR A 178 6.28 11.88 9.66
C TYR A 178 6.80 12.96 10.60
N ALA A 179 8.12 13.18 10.65
CA ALA A 179 8.73 14.22 11.47
C ALA A 179 8.25 15.62 11.08
N ALA A 180 8.07 15.90 9.77
CA ALA A 180 7.56 17.16 9.27
C ALA A 180 6.11 17.41 9.72
N GLN A 181 5.23 16.38 9.66
CA GLN A 181 3.84 16.49 10.12
C GLN A 181 3.75 16.71 11.62
N SER A 182 4.56 15.99 12.42
CA SER A 182 4.59 16.12 13.88
C SER A 182 5.08 17.49 14.34
N SER A 183 5.91 18.17 13.53
CA SER A 183 6.43 19.51 13.84
C SER A 183 5.44 20.64 13.55
N THR A 184 4.38 20.39 12.79
CA THR A 184 3.33 21.36 12.43
C THR A 184 2.20 21.43 13.46
N VAL A 185 2.13 20.52 14.43
CA VAL A 185 1.19 20.61 15.55
C VAL A 185 1.73 21.67 16.52
N PRO A 186 1.07 22.85 16.70
CA PRO A 186 1.52 23.86 17.64
C PRO A 186 1.57 23.25 19.05
N PRO A 187 2.58 23.58 19.86
CA PRO A 187 2.66 23.07 21.21
C PRO A 187 1.38 23.50 21.95
N VAL A 188 0.57 22.54 22.35
CA VAL A 188 -0.54 22.79 23.28
C VAL A 188 0.09 23.48 24.45
N SER A 189 -0.34 24.74 24.75
CA SER A 189 0.17 25.53 25.86
C SER A 189 0.01 24.72 27.14
N ARG A 190 1.08 24.07 27.57
CA ARG A 190 1.15 23.38 28.85
C ARG A 190 1.08 24.44 29.90
N ARG A 191 -0.06 24.55 30.57
CA ARG A 191 -0.10 25.16 31.89
C ARG A 191 0.80 24.29 32.76
N ASP A 192 1.72 24.96 33.46
CA ASP A 192 2.75 24.38 34.31
C ASP A 192 2.18 23.46 35.41
N ASP A 193 2.06 22.16 35.09
CA ASP A 193 1.78 21.12 36.05
C ASP A 193 2.96 20.14 36.09
N PRO A 194 3.78 20.13 37.15
CA PRO A 194 4.99 19.29 37.23
C PRO A 194 4.72 17.78 37.25
N GLU A 195 3.51 17.33 37.55
CA GLU A 195 3.16 15.91 37.52
C GLU A 195 2.89 15.38 36.10
N LEU A 196 2.51 16.24 35.13
CA LEU A 196 2.28 15.85 33.76
C LEU A 196 3.58 15.63 32.95
N VAL A 197 4.69 16.22 33.38
CA VAL A 197 5.99 16.09 32.70
C VAL A 197 6.54 14.65 32.77
N ARG A 198 6.27 13.92 33.87
CA ARG A 198 6.72 12.52 34.03
C ARG A 198 5.87 11.52 33.25
N ARG A 199 4.60 11.82 32.93
CA ARG A 199 3.73 10.96 32.10
C ARG A 199 3.93 11.16 30.59
N GLY A 200 4.38 12.36 30.17
CA GLY A 200 4.55 12.70 28.77
C GLY A 200 5.69 11.94 28.08
N ALA A 201 6.73 11.53 28.77
CA ALA A 201 7.85 10.77 28.22
C ALA A 201 7.46 9.32 27.85
N ASP A 202 6.53 8.73 28.61
CA ASP A 202 6.01 7.38 28.34
C ASP A 202 4.91 7.37 27.25
N GLU A 203 4.18 8.47 27.06
CA GLU A 203 3.15 8.61 26.03
C GLU A 203 3.74 8.89 24.63
N GLU A 204 4.85 9.60 24.56
CA GLU A 204 5.53 9.87 23.29
C GLU A 204 6.12 8.59 22.67
N GLN A 205 6.54 7.63 23.51
CA GLN A 205 6.95 6.30 23.05
C GLN A 205 5.76 5.40 22.65
N ARG A 206 4.54 5.70 23.08
CA ARG A 206 3.32 4.96 22.72
C ARG A 206 2.63 5.49 21.46
N ARG A 207 2.96 6.70 21.00
CA ARG A 207 2.37 7.35 19.82
C ARG A 207 2.93 6.83 18.48
N THR A 208 4.03 6.10 18.49
CA THR A 208 4.51 5.45 17.25
C THR A 208 3.68 4.20 16.99
N PRO A 209 2.99 4.10 15.82
CA PRO A 209 2.27 2.90 15.45
C PRO A 209 3.17 1.65 15.55
N PHE A 210 2.63 0.52 15.95
CA PHE A 210 3.38 -0.74 16.12
C PHE A 210 4.26 -1.08 14.91
N LEU A 211 3.79 -0.78 13.70
CA LEU A 211 4.54 -0.95 12.45
C LEU A 211 5.82 -0.09 12.38
N TRP A 212 5.84 1.08 13.04
CA TRP A 212 7.03 1.94 13.10
C TRP A 212 8.10 1.39 14.04
N ARG A 213 7.70 0.76 15.16
CA ARG A 213 8.65 0.18 16.12
C ARG A 213 9.44 -0.98 15.53
N THR A 214 8.85 -1.78 14.66
CA THR A 214 9.51 -2.91 13.97
C THR A 214 10.23 -2.48 12.69
N ALA A 215 9.76 -1.44 12.00
CA ALA A 215 10.35 -0.98 10.75
C ALA A 215 11.61 -0.11 10.95
N PHE A 216 11.73 0.59 12.10
CA PHE A 216 12.81 1.55 12.38
C PHE A 216 13.72 1.15 13.54
N ALA A 217 13.51 0.01 14.19
CA ALA A 217 14.43 -0.55 15.17
C ALA A 217 15.58 -1.28 14.43
N VAL A 218 16.54 -0.53 13.88
CA VAL A 218 17.92 -0.94 13.57
C VAL A 218 18.82 0.26 13.76
#